data_95e6b04200ee9e675ec1d11ef14c5a86
#
_entry.id   95e6b04200ee9e675ec1d11ef14c5a86
#
_cell.length_a   1.000
_cell.length_b   1.000
_cell.length_c   1.000
_cell.angle_alpha   90.00
_cell.angle_beta   90.00
_cell.angle_gamma   90.00
#
_symmetry.space_group_name_H-M   'P 1'
#
loop_
_entity.id
_entity.type
_entity.pdbx_description
1 polymer ?
#
loop_
_entity_poly.entity_id
_entity_poly.type
_entity_poly.pdbx_seq_one_letter_code
_entity_poly.pdbx_strand_id
1 'polypeptide(L)'
;AMAEIPADNVWQVDMDVVEGANYWARNKGMTKYTFMKMRVAYIEGNNVALEYAIAGTKDRDLSENENANQPQSDNVSMTALEVPFLNPDHTYADYFVTYKDKQVQNFVLEYVPEKKHSAWVAFCFDSVTSQDNVKRTDAWNQDDPNIDNSVEPNESMHKSDGYDKGHLCASEDRVYCEDANKQTFYYANIS
;
A
#
# COMPACT_ATOMS: atom_id res chain seq x y z
N ALA A 1 11.61 -30.59 7.64
CA ALA A 1 11.55 -29.73 6.45
C ALA A 1 10.17 -29.87 5.83
N MET A 2 9.48 -28.78 5.58
CA MET A 2 8.20 -28.80 4.86
C MET A 2 8.50 -29.18 3.40
N ALA A 3 8.07 -30.36 2.98
CA ALA A 3 8.45 -30.92 1.68
C ALA A 3 7.57 -30.46 0.52
N GLU A 4 6.29 -30.15 0.79
CA GLU A 4 5.28 -29.88 -0.23
C GLU A 4 4.51 -28.59 0.05
N ILE A 5 4.07 -27.93 -1.02
CA ILE A 5 3.21 -26.74 -0.92
C ILE A 5 1.87 -27.16 -0.30
N PRO A 6 1.37 -26.45 0.75
CA PRO A 6 0.10 -26.77 1.40
C PRO A 6 -1.09 -26.72 0.43
N ALA A 7 -2.14 -27.45 0.74
CA ALA A 7 -3.39 -27.42 0.00
C ALA A 7 -4.09 -26.06 0.12
N ASP A 8 -4.91 -25.69 -0.87
CA ASP A 8 -5.51 -24.35 -0.96
C ASP A 8 -6.47 -23.99 0.19
N ASN A 9 -6.99 -24.98 0.93
CA ASN A 9 -7.93 -24.78 2.04
C ASN A 9 -7.28 -24.52 3.42
N VAL A 10 -5.95 -24.47 3.52
CA VAL A 10 -5.24 -24.29 4.81
C VAL A 10 -4.60 -22.91 4.98
N TRP A 11 -4.81 -22.00 4.03
CA TRP A 11 -4.23 -20.67 4.07
C TRP A 11 -5.02 -19.75 5.01
N GLN A 12 -4.30 -18.99 5.85
CA GLN A 12 -4.83 -17.97 6.76
C GLN A 12 -4.29 -16.61 6.36
N VAL A 13 -5.07 -15.57 6.58
CA VAL A 13 -4.67 -14.18 6.27
C VAL A 13 -3.84 -13.60 7.41
N ASP A 14 -4.11 -14.05 8.64
CA ASP A 14 -3.45 -13.56 9.84
C ASP A 14 -3.14 -14.73 10.80
N MET A 15 -1.99 -14.68 11.46
CA MET A 15 -1.57 -15.74 12.38
C MET A 15 -0.49 -15.23 13.35
N ASP A 16 -0.49 -15.79 14.56
CA ASP A 16 0.60 -15.61 15.50
C ASP A 16 1.87 -16.28 14.99
N VAL A 17 3.00 -15.59 15.12
CA VAL A 17 4.31 -16.13 14.74
C VAL A 17 5.08 -16.59 15.98
N VAL A 18 5.82 -17.69 15.84
CA VAL A 18 6.60 -18.30 16.91
C VAL A 18 8.06 -18.37 16.49
N GLU A 19 8.96 -17.91 17.36
CA GLU A 19 10.41 -17.99 17.11
C GLU A 19 10.88 -19.42 16.82
N GLY A 20 11.71 -19.57 15.81
CA GLY A 20 12.22 -20.86 15.35
C GLY A 20 11.25 -21.67 14.48
N ALA A 21 9.98 -21.26 14.40
CA ALA A 21 8.98 -21.96 13.59
C ALA A 21 9.16 -21.71 12.09
N ASN A 22 8.66 -22.67 11.29
CA ASN A 22 8.67 -22.58 9.83
C ASN A 22 7.24 -22.43 9.32
N TYR A 23 7.09 -21.55 8.36
CA TYR A 23 5.81 -21.21 7.74
C TYR A 23 5.90 -21.31 6.23
N TRP A 24 4.75 -21.53 5.61
CA TRP A 24 4.54 -21.22 4.22
C TRP A 24 3.86 -19.87 4.09
N ALA A 25 4.33 -19.04 3.17
CA ALA A 25 3.62 -17.84 2.74
C ALA A 25 3.24 -17.98 1.26
N ARG A 26 2.10 -17.40 0.91
CA ARG A 26 1.59 -17.37 -0.45
C ARG A 26 1.26 -15.93 -0.83
N ASN A 27 1.92 -15.41 -1.85
CA ASN A 27 1.52 -14.15 -2.47
C ASN A 27 0.59 -14.45 -3.65
N LYS A 28 -0.56 -13.76 -3.67
CA LYS A 28 -1.59 -13.88 -4.71
C LYS A 28 -1.34 -12.81 -5.78
N GLY A 29 -0.65 -13.16 -6.85
CA GLY A 29 -0.54 -12.31 -8.04
C GLY A 29 -1.78 -12.41 -8.93
N MET A 30 -1.83 -11.64 -10.00
CA MET A 30 -2.99 -11.59 -10.93
C MET A 30 -3.28 -12.95 -11.56
N THR A 31 -2.28 -13.64 -12.05
CA THR A 31 -2.42 -14.92 -12.77
C THR A 31 -1.75 -16.09 -12.08
N LYS A 32 -0.92 -15.83 -11.06
CA LYS A 32 -0.13 -16.85 -10.37
C LYS A 32 -0.08 -16.60 -8.88
N TYR A 33 0.00 -17.69 -8.12
CA TYR A 33 0.48 -17.66 -6.74
C TYR A 33 1.99 -17.81 -6.72
N THR A 34 2.67 -17.05 -5.87
CA THR A 34 4.08 -17.26 -5.51
C THR A 34 4.12 -17.82 -4.10
N PHE A 35 4.82 -18.92 -3.91
CA PHE A 35 4.96 -19.60 -2.63
C PHE A 35 6.36 -19.39 -2.07
N MET A 36 6.43 -19.12 -0.78
CA MET A 36 7.66 -18.92 -0.04
C MET A 36 7.69 -19.82 1.18
N LYS A 37 8.84 -20.36 1.49
CA LYS A 37 9.15 -20.96 2.79
C LYS A 37 9.78 -19.91 3.64
N MET A 38 9.27 -19.74 4.85
CA MET A 38 9.75 -18.74 5.80
C MET A 38 10.08 -19.42 7.13
N ARG A 39 11.11 -18.91 7.80
CA ARG A 39 11.45 -19.28 9.17
C ARG A 39 11.55 -18.01 9.98
N VAL A 40 10.94 -18.01 11.16
CA VAL A 40 11.14 -16.94 12.15
C VAL A 40 12.48 -17.18 12.82
N ALA A 41 13.48 -16.36 12.50
CA ALA A 41 14.84 -16.53 13.04
C ALA A 41 14.90 -16.09 14.50
N TYR A 42 14.33 -14.93 14.81
CA TYR A 42 14.16 -14.45 16.19
C TYR A 42 13.04 -13.40 16.27
N ILE A 43 12.56 -13.16 17.50
CA ILE A 43 11.57 -12.13 17.83
C ILE A 43 12.15 -11.26 18.96
N GLU A 44 12.21 -9.93 18.75
CA GLU A 44 12.65 -8.97 19.74
C GLU A 44 11.65 -7.80 19.82
N GLY A 45 10.85 -7.77 20.88
CA GLY A 45 9.75 -6.81 21.01
C GLY A 45 8.74 -6.96 19.86
N ASN A 46 8.57 -5.90 19.08
CA ASN A 46 7.70 -5.90 17.88
C ASN A 46 8.44 -6.25 16.58
N ASN A 47 9.73 -6.57 16.65
CA ASN A 47 10.54 -6.90 15.50
C ASN A 47 10.61 -8.41 15.29
N VAL A 48 10.39 -8.85 14.06
CA VAL A 48 10.48 -10.27 13.67
C VAL A 48 11.51 -10.39 12.55
N ALA A 49 12.57 -11.16 12.79
CA ALA A 49 13.52 -11.49 11.73
C ALA A 49 13.10 -12.77 11.01
N LEU A 50 13.01 -12.69 9.69
CA LEU A 50 12.58 -13.79 8.84
C LEU A 50 13.71 -14.22 7.89
N GLU A 51 13.92 -15.50 7.81
CA GLU A 51 14.67 -16.15 6.71
C GLU A 51 13.64 -16.71 5.73
N TYR A 52 13.80 -16.45 4.44
CA TYR A 52 12.86 -16.99 3.45
C TYR A 52 13.54 -17.44 2.15
N ALA A 53 12.85 -18.31 1.45
CA ALA A 53 13.22 -18.73 0.10
C ALA A 53 11.97 -18.88 -0.77
N ILE A 54 12.04 -18.43 -2.02
CA ILE A 54 10.97 -18.67 -3.00
C ILE A 54 10.97 -20.16 -3.32
N ALA A 55 9.81 -20.80 -3.14
CA ALA A 55 9.64 -22.22 -3.35
C ALA A 55 9.07 -22.56 -4.74
N GLY A 56 8.42 -21.59 -5.40
CA GLY A 56 7.85 -21.76 -6.73
C GLY A 56 6.61 -20.93 -6.98
N THR A 57 6.00 -21.13 -8.14
CA THR A 57 4.75 -20.49 -8.55
C THR A 57 3.74 -21.53 -9.03
N LYS A 58 2.44 -21.23 -8.89
CA LYS A 58 1.33 -22.02 -9.43
C LYS A 58 0.36 -21.08 -10.13
N ASP A 59 -0.16 -21.45 -11.29
CA ASP A 59 -1.21 -20.66 -11.95
C ASP A 59 -2.48 -20.64 -11.10
N ARG A 60 -3.15 -19.50 -11.09
CA ARG A 60 -4.46 -19.36 -10.43
C ARG A 60 -5.53 -19.93 -11.34
N ASP A 61 -6.49 -20.65 -10.75
CA ASP A 61 -7.75 -20.94 -11.42
C ASP A 61 -8.64 -19.69 -11.36
N LEU A 62 -8.69 -18.95 -12.46
CA LEU A 62 -9.48 -17.73 -12.56
C LEU A 62 -10.98 -18.01 -12.76
N SER A 63 -11.38 -19.30 -12.89
CA SER A 63 -12.78 -19.72 -12.98
C SER A 63 -13.44 -19.86 -11.61
N GLU A 64 -12.65 -20.02 -10.55
CA GLU A 64 -13.18 -20.04 -9.18
C GLU A 64 -13.54 -18.62 -8.74
N ASN A 65 -14.84 -18.39 -8.60
CA ASN A 65 -15.38 -17.15 -8.08
C ASN A 65 -15.07 -17.08 -6.56
N GLU A 66 -13.91 -16.57 -6.18
CA GLU A 66 -13.44 -16.44 -4.79
C GLU A 66 -14.32 -15.50 -3.93
N ASN A 67 -15.48 -15.09 -4.47
CA ASN A 67 -16.33 -14.01 -3.95
C ASN A 67 -17.51 -14.48 -3.08
N ALA A 68 -17.48 -15.68 -2.52
CA ALA A 68 -18.65 -16.13 -1.73
C ALA A 68 -18.71 -15.48 -0.33
N ASN A 69 -17.66 -14.86 0.24
CA ASN A 69 -17.66 -14.34 1.61
C ASN A 69 -16.79 -13.09 1.88
N GLN A 70 -16.35 -12.35 0.86
CA GLN A 70 -15.79 -11.01 1.09
C GLN A 70 -16.68 -9.97 0.42
N PRO A 71 -16.89 -8.79 1.04
CA PRO A 71 -17.53 -7.70 0.32
C PRO A 71 -16.71 -7.44 -0.93
N GLN A 72 -17.36 -7.56 -2.09
CA GLN A 72 -16.76 -7.24 -3.38
C GLN A 72 -16.36 -5.77 -3.39
N SER A 73 -15.13 -5.48 -3.04
CA SER A 73 -14.48 -4.32 -3.59
C SER A 73 -13.70 -4.81 -4.80
N ASP A 74 -14.06 -4.36 -6.00
CA ASP A 74 -13.26 -4.54 -7.21
C ASP A 74 -11.93 -3.75 -7.11
N ASN A 75 -11.61 -3.26 -5.93
CA ASN A 75 -10.45 -2.46 -5.61
C ASN A 75 -9.36 -3.36 -5.08
N VAL A 76 -8.26 -3.39 -5.77
CA VAL A 76 -7.03 -3.97 -5.26
C VAL A 76 -6.53 -3.03 -4.17
N SER A 77 -6.74 -3.41 -2.90
CA SER A 77 -6.08 -2.74 -1.79
C SER A 77 -4.66 -3.26 -1.70
N MET A 78 -3.70 -2.37 -1.52
CA MET A 78 -2.31 -2.78 -1.28
C MET A 78 -2.23 -3.50 0.07
N THR A 79 -1.53 -4.62 0.07
CA THR A 79 -1.31 -5.42 1.27
C THR A 79 0.03 -5.06 1.91
N ALA A 80 0.24 -5.48 3.15
CA ALA A 80 1.53 -5.30 3.83
C ALA A 80 2.73 -5.92 3.10
N LEU A 81 2.50 -6.82 2.13
CA LEU A 81 3.55 -7.42 1.29
C LEU A 81 3.91 -6.56 0.06
N GLU A 82 3.10 -5.55 -0.25
CA GLU A 82 3.26 -4.68 -1.43
C GLU A 82 3.84 -3.31 -1.07
N VAL A 83 3.94 -3.02 0.22
CA VAL A 83 4.57 -1.79 0.74
C VAL A 83 5.91 -2.10 1.39
N PRO A 84 6.86 -1.14 1.43
CA PRO A 84 8.09 -1.28 2.17
C PRO A 84 7.85 -1.53 3.67
N PHE A 85 8.84 -2.07 4.35
CA PHE A 85 8.79 -2.22 5.80
C PHE A 85 8.66 -0.85 6.47
N LEU A 86 7.66 -0.70 7.34
CA LEU A 86 7.35 0.57 7.99
C LEU A 86 8.33 0.88 9.12
N ASN A 87 8.81 2.11 9.17
CA ASN A 87 9.56 2.58 10.32
C ASN A 87 8.56 2.98 11.44
N PRO A 88 8.69 2.45 12.67
CA PRO A 88 7.79 2.76 13.77
C PRO A 88 7.79 4.24 14.20
N ASP A 89 8.86 4.99 13.88
CA ASP A 89 8.98 6.42 14.17
C ASP A 89 8.35 7.32 13.09
N HIS A 90 7.86 6.73 12.00
CA HIS A 90 7.23 7.43 10.90
C HIS A 90 5.71 7.30 10.93
N THR A 91 5.01 8.15 10.19
CA THR A 91 3.56 8.08 10.05
C THR A 91 3.19 7.35 8.77
N TYR A 92 2.46 6.25 8.89
CA TYR A 92 1.83 5.60 7.74
C TYR A 92 0.49 6.29 7.47
N ALA A 93 0.33 6.84 6.28
CA ALA A 93 -0.88 7.52 5.84
C ALA A 93 -1.52 6.77 4.67
N ASP A 94 -2.80 6.44 4.82
CA ASP A 94 -3.58 5.66 3.86
C ASP A 94 -4.76 6.50 3.36
N TYR A 95 -4.82 6.74 2.05
CA TYR A 95 -5.78 7.64 1.43
C TYR A 95 -6.85 6.84 0.69
N PHE A 96 -8.09 7.06 1.10
CA PHE A 96 -9.27 6.48 0.48
C PHE A 96 -10.20 7.56 -0.07
N VAL A 97 -10.92 7.21 -1.13
CA VAL A 97 -12.05 8.00 -1.63
C VAL A 97 -13.28 7.12 -1.78
N THR A 98 -14.46 7.72 -1.66
CA THR A 98 -15.71 7.06 -2.04
C THR A 98 -15.96 7.30 -3.53
N TYR A 99 -15.89 6.27 -4.34
CA TYR A 99 -16.15 6.32 -5.77
C TYR A 99 -17.21 5.29 -6.16
N LYS A 100 -18.34 5.75 -6.73
CA LYS A 100 -19.49 4.90 -7.09
C LYS A 100 -19.94 4.01 -5.93
N ASP A 101 -20.13 4.62 -4.75
CA ASP A 101 -20.55 3.98 -3.49
C ASP A 101 -19.59 2.90 -2.93
N LYS A 102 -18.34 2.88 -3.40
CA LYS A 102 -17.28 1.99 -2.91
C LYS A 102 -16.13 2.79 -2.33
N GLN A 103 -15.47 2.25 -1.30
CA GLN A 103 -14.20 2.76 -0.81
C GLN A 103 -13.08 2.28 -1.75
N VAL A 104 -12.35 3.22 -2.33
CA VAL A 104 -11.22 2.98 -3.23
C VAL A 104 -9.96 3.48 -2.57
N GLN A 105 -8.98 2.62 -2.37
CA GLN A 105 -7.65 3.04 -1.93
C GLN A 105 -6.99 3.83 -3.06
N ASN A 106 -6.63 5.06 -2.77
CA ASN A 106 -6.05 5.98 -3.73
C ASN A 106 -4.53 5.82 -3.81
N PHE A 107 -3.87 5.98 -2.68
CA PHE A 107 -2.45 5.71 -2.47
C PHE A 107 -2.16 5.60 -0.97
N VAL A 108 -0.97 5.12 -0.63
CA VAL A 108 -0.43 5.13 0.73
C VAL A 108 0.96 5.75 0.71
N LEU A 109 1.38 6.34 1.82
CA LEU A 109 2.73 6.85 1.97
C LEU A 109 3.25 6.65 3.40
N GLU A 110 4.56 6.66 3.54
CA GLU A 110 5.24 6.74 4.82
C GLU A 110 5.84 8.13 4.98
N TYR A 111 5.25 8.92 5.86
CA TYR A 111 5.65 10.28 6.14
C TYR A 111 6.68 10.34 7.27
N VAL A 112 7.77 11.09 7.06
CA VAL A 112 8.88 11.29 7.99
C VAL A 112 8.73 12.65 8.66
N PRO A 113 8.18 12.71 9.90
CA PRO A 113 7.81 13.98 10.54
C PRO A 113 8.96 14.95 10.70
N GLU A 114 10.15 14.46 11.05
CA GLU A 114 11.35 15.29 11.26
C GLU A 114 11.91 15.89 9.97
N LYS A 115 11.64 15.26 8.82
CA LYS A 115 12.04 15.75 7.50
C LYS A 115 10.97 16.56 6.80
N LYS A 116 9.73 16.47 7.31
CA LYS A 116 8.52 17.00 6.67
C LYS A 116 8.37 16.58 5.21
N HIS A 117 8.68 15.32 4.95
CA HIS A 117 8.73 14.72 3.63
C HIS A 117 8.41 13.23 3.70
N SER A 118 7.79 12.67 2.69
CA SER A 118 7.51 11.23 2.64
C SER A 118 8.75 10.43 2.19
N ALA A 119 8.98 9.30 2.84
CA ALA A 119 10.05 8.37 2.50
C ALA A 119 9.73 7.63 1.19
N TRP A 120 8.47 7.28 1.01
CA TRP A 120 7.96 6.62 -0.20
C TRP A 120 6.45 6.81 -0.32
N VAL A 121 5.93 6.58 -1.52
CA VAL A 121 4.51 6.45 -1.83
C VAL A 121 4.30 5.15 -2.60
N ALA A 122 3.17 4.48 -2.36
CA ALA A 122 2.77 3.32 -3.12
C ALA A 122 1.30 3.43 -3.57
N PHE A 123 1.03 3.02 -4.78
CA PHE A 123 -0.30 3.02 -5.38
C PHE A 123 -0.38 1.97 -6.48
N CYS A 124 -1.60 1.54 -6.83
CA CYS A 124 -1.82 0.61 -7.92
C CYS A 124 -2.69 1.19 -9.02
N PHE A 125 -2.52 0.63 -10.20
CA PHE A 125 -3.44 0.80 -11.33
C PHE A 125 -4.29 -0.46 -11.46
N ASP A 126 -5.60 -0.27 -11.38
CA ASP A 126 -6.59 -1.30 -11.62
C ASP A 126 -7.66 -0.80 -12.60
N SER A 127 -8.74 -1.54 -12.77
CA SER A 127 -9.85 -1.16 -13.67
C SER A 127 -10.58 0.12 -13.27
N VAL A 128 -10.43 0.57 -12.01
CA VAL A 128 -11.02 1.79 -11.47
C VAL A 128 -10.01 2.92 -11.49
N THR A 129 -8.86 2.73 -10.86
CA THR A 129 -7.86 3.77 -10.62
C THR A 129 -7.09 4.20 -11.87
N SER A 130 -7.12 3.40 -12.94
CA SER A 130 -6.55 3.74 -14.25
C SER A 130 -7.50 4.51 -15.19
N GLN A 131 -8.72 4.85 -14.73
CA GLN A 131 -9.66 5.62 -15.57
C GLN A 131 -9.26 7.09 -15.63
N ASP A 132 -9.46 7.71 -16.79
CA ASP A 132 -9.26 9.13 -17.05
C ASP A 132 -10.64 9.82 -17.17
N ASN A 133 -11.18 10.27 -16.05
CA ASN A 133 -12.53 10.82 -15.98
C ASN A 133 -12.56 12.32 -15.68
N VAL A 134 -11.49 12.85 -15.06
CA VAL A 134 -11.44 14.25 -14.64
C VAL A 134 -10.10 14.88 -15.01
N LYS A 135 -10.06 16.20 -15.06
CA LYS A 135 -8.83 16.95 -15.25
C LYS A 135 -8.13 17.19 -13.92
N ARG A 136 -6.84 17.48 -13.99
CA ARG A 136 -6.04 17.97 -12.86
C ARG A 136 -6.74 19.13 -12.15
N THR A 137 -6.87 19.04 -10.81
CA THR A 137 -7.62 19.99 -9.99
C THR A 137 -6.79 21.17 -9.51
N ASP A 138 -5.46 21.04 -9.39
CA ASP A 138 -4.57 22.02 -8.76
C ASP A 138 -5.01 22.42 -7.32
N ALA A 139 -5.62 21.48 -6.60
CA ALA A 139 -6.25 21.69 -5.30
C ALA A 139 -5.21 21.62 -4.15
N TRP A 140 -4.17 22.45 -4.23
CA TRP A 140 -3.12 22.53 -3.21
C TRP A 140 -3.70 22.75 -1.81
N ASN A 141 -3.39 21.84 -0.89
CA ASN A 141 -3.92 21.84 0.45
C ASN A 141 -2.89 21.35 1.47
N GLN A 142 -2.80 22.05 2.62
CA GLN A 142 -1.96 21.68 3.74
C GLN A 142 -2.74 20.97 4.87
N ASP A 143 -4.09 20.95 4.79
CA ASP A 143 -4.93 20.30 5.81
C ASP A 143 -5.11 18.81 5.46
N ASP A 144 -4.03 18.04 5.57
CA ASP A 144 -4.04 16.59 5.32
C ASP A 144 -4.62 15.84 6.51
N PRO A 145 -5.77 15.17 6.38
CA PRO A 145 -6.44 14.50 7.50
C PRO A 145 -5.66 13.32 8.09
N ASN A 146 -4.63 12.83 7.39
CA ASN A 146 -3.83 11.68 7.80
C ASN A 146 -2.48 12.08 8.44
N ILE A 147 -2.13 13.36 8.44
CA ILE A 147 -0.88 13.88 9.01
C ILE A 147 -1.20 14.84 10.15
N ASP A 148 -0.48 14.71 11.26
CA ASP A 148 -0.63 15.63 12.38
C ASP A 148 -0.22 17.05 11.96
N ASN A 149 -1.12 18.03 12.15
CA ASN A 149 -0.92 19.42 11.75
C ASN A 149 0.35 20.06 12.30
N SER A 150 0.87 19.59 13.46
CA SER A 150 2.10 20.13 14.06
C SER A 150 3.36 19.77 13.28
N VAL A 151 3.32 18.70 12.50
CA VAL A 151 4.44 18.20 11.69
C VAL A 151 4.17 18.28 10.18
N GLU A 152 2.95 18.65 9.77
CA GLU A 152 2.57 18.73 8.38
C GLU A 152 3.43 19.75 7.61
N PRO A 153 3.83 19.47 6.36
CA PRO A 153 4.50 20.43 5.50
C PRO A 153 3.48 21.48 5.02
N ASN A 154 3.96 22.67 4.70
CA ASN A 154 3.11 23.76 4.24
C ASN A 154 3.70 24.45 2.99
N GLU A 155 2.87 25.27 2.37
CA GLU A 155 3.22 25.96 1.13
C GLU A 155 4.54 26.77 1.22
N SER A 156 4.83 27.37 2.38
CA SER A 156 6.02 28.23 2.53
C SER A 156 7.33 27.43 2.45
N MET A 157 7.29 26.13 2.73
CA MET A 157 8.46 25.24 2.67
C MET A 157 8.87 24.91 1.23
N HIS A 158 7.97 25.16 0.28
CA HIS A 158 8.19 24.92 -1.15
C HIS A 158 8.23 26.23 -1.96
N LYS A 159 8.45 27.37 -1.29
CA LYS A 159 8.57 28.67 -1.96
C LYS A 159 10.02 29.16 -1.99
N SER A 160 10.51 29.47 -3.18
CA SER A 160 11.80 30.15 -3.37
C SER A 160 13.01 29.37 -2.84
N ASP A 161 12.91 28.07 -2.77
CA ASP A 161 13.97 27.15 -2.35
C ASP A 161 14.90 26.73 -3.51
N GLY A 162 14.53 27.11 -4.75
CA GLY A 162 15.30 26.78 -5.96
C GLY A 162 14.93 25.44 -6.60
N TYR A 163 13.89 24.78 -6.10
CA TYR A 163 13.37 23.52 -6.61
C TYR A 163 11.93 23.68 -7.10
N ASP A 164 11.52 22.79 -7.99
CA ASP A 164 10.11 22.66 -8.42
C ASP A 164 9.39 21.64 -7.53
N LYS A 165 8.13 21.90 -7.22
CA LYS A 165 7.28 20.96 -6.50
C LYS A 165 6.98 19.75 -7.38
N GLY A 166 7.38 18.56 -6.93
CA GLY A 166 7.12 17.30 -7.58
C GLY A 166 6.15 16.42 -6.78
N HIS A 167 5.15 15.85 -7.45
CA HIS A 167 4.28 14.86 -6.83
C HIS A 167 5.00 13.50 -6.73
N LEU A 168 4.91 12.82 -5.59
CA LEU A 168 5.36 11.44 -5.44
C LEU A 168 4.35 10.46 -6.09
N CYS A 169 3.05 10.59 -5.76
CA CYS A 169 1.95 10.01 -6.54
C CYS A 169 1.46 11.10 -7.51
N ALA A 170 1.74 10.96 -8.79
CA ALA A 170 1.45 12.00 -9.78
C ALA A 170 -0.06 12.27 -9.88
N SER A 171 -0.43 13.55 -10.04
CA SER A 171 -1.84 13.94 -10.15
C SER A 171 -2.52 13.33 -11.38
N GLU A 172 -1.79 13.19 -12.50
CA GLU A 172 -2.30 12.57 -13.72
C GLU A 172 -2.56 11.05 -13.56
N ASP A 173 -1.95 10.42 -12.57
CA ASP A 173 -2.18 9.00 -12.26
C ASP A 173 -3.46 8.78 -11.43
N ARG A 174 -4.09 9.84 -10.93
CA ARG A 174 -5.25 9.81 -10.04
C ARG A 174 -6.40 10.68 -10.56
N VAL A 175 -6.70 10.55 -11.86
CA VAL A 175 -7.77 11.29 -12.54
C VAL A 175 -9.05 10.47 -12.72
N TYR A 176 -9.21 9.36 -12.02
CA TYR A 176 -10.44 8.58 -12.07
C TYR A 176 -11.62 9.25 -11.35
N CYS A 177 -11.38 10.12 -10.37
CA CYS A 177 -12.38 11.03 -9.80
C CYS A 177 -11.72 12.28 -9.19
N GLU A 178 -12.54 13.32 -8.97
CA GLU A 178 -12.06 14.61 -8.50
C GLU A 178 -11.43 14.54 -7.11
N ASP A 179 -12.04 13.80 -6.17
CA ASP A 179 -11.54 13.66 -4.81
C ASP A 179 -10.21 12.89 -4.75
N ALA A 180 -10.05 11.88 -5.59
CA ALA A 180 -8.77 11.18 -5.72
C ALA A 180 -7.67 12.11 -6.24
N ASN A 181 -7.98 12.93 -7.24
CA ASN A 181 -7.02 13.90 -7.76
C ASN A 181 -6.69 14.99 -6.73
N LYS A 182 -7.67 15.51 -5.98
CA LYS A 182 -7.44 16.49 -4.90
C LYS A 182 -6.47 15.96 -3.83
N GLN A 183 -6.58 14.69 -3.44
CA GLN A 183 -5.69 14.11 -2.44
C GLN A 183 -4.22 14.12 -2.87
N THR A 184 -3.91 14.06 -4.16
CA THR A 184 -2.53 14.13 -4.63
C THR A 184 -1.85 15.48 -4.35
N PHE A 185 -2.63 16.53 -4.08
CA PHE A 185 -2.16 17.87 -3.80
C PHE A 185 -1.94 18.18 -2.30
N TYR A 186 -2.08 17.18 -1.40
CA TYR A 186 -1.58 17.30 -0.05
C TYR A 186 -0.07 17.42 -0.04
N TYR A 187 0.48 18.34 0.76
CA TYR A 187 1.92 18.59 0.78
C TYR A 187 2.75 17.38 1.25
N ALA A 188 2.18 16.44 2.00
CA ALA A 188 2.83 15.17 2.34
C ALA A 188 3.17 14.31 1.10
N ASN A 189 2.46 14.49 -0.01
CA ASN A 189 2.73 13.84 -1.30
C ASN A 189 3.66 14.66 -2.22
N ILE A 190 4.23 15.75 -1.74
CA ILE A 190 5.06 16.65 -2.54
C ILE A 190 6.53 16.57 -2.10
N SER A 191 7.41 16.54 -3.08
CA SER A 191 8.87 16.50 -2.94
C SER A 191 9.51 17.76 -3.49
#